data_0905128d8d880e0716655914cfa24490
#
_entry.id   0905128d8d880e0716655914cfa24490
#
_cell.length_a   1.000
_cell.length_b   1.000
_cell.length_c   1.000
_cell.angle_alpha   90.00
_cell.angle_beta   90.00
_cell.angle_gamma   90.00
#
_symmetry.space_group_name_H-M   'P 1'
#
loop_
_entity.id
_entity.type
_entity.pdbx_description
1 polymer ?
#
loop_
_entity_poly.entity_id
_entity_poly.type
_entity_poly.pdbx_seq_one_letter_code
_entity_poly.pdbx_strand_id
1 'polypeptide(L)'
;LCESAYDMLQTYSGVYCIESFHPMIVRWFKKHAPQVLRGQLSAPRQSFAGVLAPCSAFLLSHLLTNFLARPNFIAYHKGKVPFSVAFCHRLGALRAVWTLRDTDYHDLSCIQDTPQLFGKNDMIIFEFFRP
;
A
#
# COMPACT_ATOMS: atom_id res chain seq x y z
N LEU A 1 1.74 16.62 -12.09
CA LEU A 1 2.47 15.55 -11.41
C LEU A 1 2.06 14.17 -11.93
N CYS A 2 0.78 13.76 -11.84
CA CYS A 2 0.35 12.43 -12.28
C CYS A 2 0.56 12.23 -13.80
N GLU A 3 0.23 13.22 -14.61
CA GLU A 3 0.43 13.19 -16.07
C GLU A 3 1.92 13.01 -16.39
N SER A 4 2.77 13.90 -15.87
CA SER A 4 4.22 13.81 -16.10
C SER A 4 4.83 12.49 -15.65
N ALA A 5 4.37 11.94 -14.52
CA ALA A 5 4.81 10.62 -14.06
C ALA A 5 4.35 9.52 -15.00
N TYR A 6 3.12 9.59 -15.49
CA TYR A 6 2.58 8.60 -16.42
C TYR A 6 3.29 8.65 -17.76
N ASP A 7 3.57 9.86 -18.30
CA ASP A 7 4.32 10.02 -19.55
C ASP A 7 5.72 9.40 -19.48
N MET A 8 6.42 9.59 -18.35
CA MET A 8 7.71 8.92 -18.14
C MET A 8 7.57 7.39 -18.05
N LEU A 9 6.54 6.90 -17.38
CA LEU A 9 6.31 5.47 -17.24
C LEU A 9 5.95 4.79 -18.56
N GLN A 10 5.32 5.50 -19.50
CA GLN A 10 5.03 4.95 -20.83
C GLN A 10 6.29 4.63 -21.65
N THR A 11 7.40 5.30 -21.37
CA THR A 11 8.69 5.02 -22.01
C THR A 11 9.43 3.82 -21.40
N TYR A 12 8.96 3.34 -20.25
CA TYR A 12 9.57 2.22 -19.55
C TYR A 12 9.02 0.88 -20.04
N SER A 13 9.91 0.00 -20.51
CA SER A 13 9.53 -1.30 -21.08
C SER A 13 9.36 -2.43 -20.05
N GLY A 14 9.65 -2.18 -18.78
CA GLY A 14 9.52 -3.17 -17.71
C GLY A 14 8.12 -3.22 -17.10
N VAL A 15 7.87 -4.21 -16.26
CA VAL A 15 6.66 -4.29 -15.44
C VAL A 15 6.77 -3.31 -14.27
N TYR A 16 5.73 -2.52 -14.03
CA TYR A 16 5.69 -1.57 -12.95
C TYR A 16 4.30 -1.46 -12.33
N CYS A 17 4.26 -0.96 -11.13
CA CYS A 17 3.05 -0.51 -10.46
C CYS A 17 3.29 0.88 -9.87
N ILE A 18 2.23 1.57 -9.49
CA ILE A 18 2.33 2.83 -8.74
C ILE A 18 1.74 2.66 -7.35
N GLU A 19 2.29 3.38 -6.41
CA GLU A 19 1.72 3.45 -5.07
C GLU A 19 1.81 4.87 -4.51
N SER A 20 0.86 5.21 -3.67
CA SER A 20 0.81 6.53 -3.05
C SER A 20 0.04 6.52 -1.73
N PHE A 21 0.48 7.37 -0.80
CA PHE A 21 -0.32 7.72 0.38
C PHE A 21 -1.53 8.58 0.01
N HIS A 22 -1.45 9.35 -1.08
CA HIS A 22 -2.51 10.26 -1.45
C HIS A 22 -3.58 9.57 -2.31
N PRO A 23 -4.80 9.36 -1.81
CA PRO A 23 -5.82 8.57 -2.50
C PRO A 23 -6.26 9.17 -3.84
N MET A 24 -6.13 10.50 -4.02
CA MET A 24 -6.47 11.16 -5.28
C MET A 24 -5.47 10.84 -6.38
N ILE A 25 -4.20 10.54 -6.06
CA ILE A 25 -3.21 10.05 -7.03
C ILE A 25 -3.63 8.65 -7.52
N VAL A 26 -3.93 7.74 -6.60
CA VAL A 26 -4.41 6.40 -6.92
C VAL A 26 -5.70 6.47 -7.77
N ARG A 27 -6.62 7.38 -7.41
CA ARG A 27 -7.84 7.62 -8.18
C ARG A 27 -7.56 8.17 -9.59
N TRP A 28 -6.57 9.05 -9.73
CA TRP A 28 -6.19 9.59 -11.02
C TRP A 28 -5.74 8.47 -11.97
N PHE A 29 -4.84 7.61 -11.52
CA PHE A 29 -4.39 6.46 -12.30
C PHE A 29 -5.53 5.48 -12.61
N LYS A 30 -6.47 5.28 -11.69
CA LYS A 30 -7.67 4.48 -11.99
C LYS A 30 -8.47 5.02 -13.17
N LYS A 31 -8.56 6.34 -13.31
CA LYS A 31 -9.34 6.99 -14.38
C LYS A 31 -8.60 7.06 -15.71
N HIS A 32 -7.31 7.38 -15.67
CA HIS A 32 -6.54 7.74 -16.87
C HIS A 32 -5.60 6.62 -17.33
N ALA A 33 -5.25 5.69 -16.45
CA ALA A 33 -4.36 4.57 -16.73
C ALA A 33 -4.83 3.29 -16.00
N PRO A 34 -6.04 2.76 -16.31
CA PRO A 34 -6.64 1.65 -15.58
C PRO A 34 -5.83 0.34 -15.68
N GLN A 35 -5.00 0.19 -16.71
CA GLN A 35 -4.11 -0.93 -16.92
C GLN A 35 -2.92 -0.97 -15.94
N VAL A 36 -2.57 0.17 -15.33
CA VAL A 36 -1.47 0.25 -14.37
C VAL A 36 -1.94 -0.26 -13.01
N LEU A 37 -1.21 -1.24 -12.47
CA LEU A 37 -1.43 -1.68 -11.09
C LEU A 37 -1.16 -0.53 -10.12
N ARG A 38 -2.08 -0.32 -9.19
CA ARG A 38 -2.03 0.80 -8.26
C ARG A 38 -2.29 0.36 -6.84
N GLY A 39 -1.44 0.83 -5.95
CA GLY A 39 -1.48 0.57 -4.52
C GLY A 39 -1.82 1.81 -3.70
N GLN A 40 -2.55 1.59 -2.62
CA GLN A 40 -2.72 2.58 -1.58
C GLN A 40 -1.73 2.29 -0.46
N LEU A 41 -0.80 3.22 -0.23
CA LEU A 41 0.08 3.18 0.94
C LEU A 41 -0.68 3.65 2.17
N SER A 42 -0.49 2.95 3.27
CA SER A 42 -1.02 3.35 4.57
C SER A 42 -0.12 2.88 5.71
N ALA A 43 -0.29 3.50 6.87
CA ALA A 43 0.46 3.22 8.07
C ALA A 43 -0.42 3.48 9.32
N PRO A 44 -0.02 2.99 10.51
CA PRO A 44 -0.67 3.33 11.75
C PRO A 44 -0.71 4.85 11.97
N ARG A 45 -1.75 5.34 12.64
CA ARG A 45 -1.97 6.78 12.86
C ARG A 45 -0.76 7.49 13.48
N GLN A 46 -0.02 6.80 14.35
CA GLN A 46 1.18 7.33 15.01
C GLN A 46 2.27 7.71 14.00
N SER A 47 2.36 6.99 12.88
CA SER A 47 3.34 7.27 11.82
C SER A 47 3.10 8.60 11.11
N PHE A 48 1.92 9.18 11.24
CA PHE A 48 1.54 10.46 10.66
C PHE A 48 1.61 11.62 11.67
N ALA A 49 2.01 11.34 12.92
CA ALA A 49 2.09 12.36 13.97
C ALA A 49 3.08 13.46 13.60
N GLY A 50 2.66 14.71 13.69
CA GLY A 50 3.46 15.88 13.32
C GLY A 50 3.55 16.18 11.81
N VAL A 51 3.07 15.28 10.95
CA VAL A 51 3.10 15.45 9.48
C VAL A 51 1.73 15.81 8.94
N LEU A 52 0.68 15.20 9.47
CA LEU A 52 -0.70 15.40 9.00
C LEU A 52 -1.62 15.85 10.15
N ALA A 53 -2.67 16.58 9.77
CA ALA A 53 -3.77 16.86 10.70
C ALA A 53 -4.40 15.57 11.22
N PRO A 54 -4.85 15.51 12.48
CA PRO A 54 -5.37 14.29 13.10
C PRO A 54 -6.49 13.61 12.33
N CYS A 55 -7.37 14.39 11.69
CA CYS A 55 -8.45 13.88 10.87
C CYS A 55 -7.93 13.20 9.59
N SER A 56 -6.97 13.83 8.90
CA SER A 56 -6.35 13.25 7.70
C SER A 56 -5.56 11.98 8.02
N ALA A 57 -4.83 11.98 9.13
CA ALA A 57 -4.12 10.81 9.62
C ALA A 57 -5.07 9.65 9.92
N PHE A 58 -6.23 9.93 10.51
CA PHE A 58 -7.27 8.94 10.76
C PHE A 58 -7.85 8.38 9.47
N LEU A 59 -8.21 9.24 8.50
CA LEU A 59 -8.77 8.82 7.21
C LEU A 59 -7.79 7.92 6.44
N LEU A 60 -6.51 8.26 6.43
CA LEU A 60 -5.47 7.50 5.73
C LEU A 60 -5.14 6.17 6.44
N SER A 61 -5.02 6.18 7.76
CA SER A 61 -4.71 4.96 8.52
C SER A 61 -5.82 3.92 8.45
N HIS A 62 -7.08 4.35 8.32
CA HIS A 62 -8.25 3.48 8.21
C HIS A 62 -8.73 3.28 6.77
N LEU A 63 -8.02 3.83 5.79
CA LEU A 63 -8.34 3.66 4.36
C LEU A 63 -9.78 4.04 4.00
N LEU A 64 -10.37 5.01 4.71
CA LEU A 64 -11.76 5.41 4.50
C LEU A 64 -12.00 6.05 3.12
N THR A 65 -10.94 6.46 2.43
CA THR A 65 -10.98 7.01 1.07
C THR A 65 -10.86 5.93 -0.03
N ASN A 66 -10.68 4.66 0.34
CA ASN A 66 -10.47 3.58 -0.63
C ASN A 66 -11.67 3.32 -1.54
N PHE A 67 -12.88 3.66 -1.12
CA PHE A 67 -14.06 3.57 -1.99
C PHE A 67 -13.95 4.48 -3.22
N LEU A 68 -13.23 5.60 -3.11
CA LEU A 68 -12.95 6.51 -4.24
C LEU A 68 -11.75 6.03 -5.08
N ALA A 69 -10.68 5.67 -4.41
CA ALA A 69 -9.41 5.28 -5.04
C ALA A 69 -9.51 3.89 -5.70
N ARG A 70 -10.19 2.94 -5.06
CA ARG A 70 -10.30 1.52 -5.46
C ARG A 70 -8.95 0.96 -5.94
N PRO A 71 -7.96 0.87 -5.04
CA PRO A 71 -6.64 0.33 -5.37
C PRO A 71 -6.73 -1.17 -5.69
N ASN A 72 -5.77 -1.68 -6.46
CA ASN A 72 -5.62 -3.10 -6.70
C ASN A 72 -4.98 -3.82 -5.51
N PHE A 73 -4.09 -3.12 -4.81
CA PHE A 73 -3.45 -3.61 -3.60
C PHE A 73 -3.36 -2.53 -2.52
N ILE A 74 -3.23 -2.97 -1.29
CA ILE A 74 -3.03 -2.10 -0.13
C ILE A 74 -1.68 -2.45 0.46
N ALA A 75 -0.77 -1.47 0.47
CA ALA A 75 0.51 -1.57 1.12
C ALA A 75 0.42 -0.94 2.51
N TYR A 76 0.36 -1.79 3.54
CA TYR A 76 0.27 -1.35 4.93
C TYR A 76 1.60 -1.56 5.65
N HIS A 77 1.97 -0.58 6.48
CA HIS A 77 3.18 -0.68 7.30
C HIS A 77 3.09 -1.91 8.22
N LYS A 78 4.22 -2.60 8.45
CA LYS A 78 4.30 -3.77 9.33
C LYS A 78 3.67 -3.50 10.70
N GLY A 79 2.92 -4.46 11.23
CA GLY A 79 2.26 -4.38 12.53
C GLY A 79 0.76 -4.70 12.48
N LYS A 80 0.04 -4.31 13.52
CA LYS A 80 -1.40 -4.57 13.62
C LYS A 80 -2.19 -3.80 12.55
N VAL A 81 -2.96 -4.54 11.79
CA VAL A 81 -3.75 -4.01 10.67
C VAL A 81 -5.16 -3.67 11.16
N PRO A 82 -5.68 -2.46 10.90
CA PRO A 82 -7.06 -2.10 11.24
C PRO A 82 -8.08 -2.99 10.53
N PHE A 83 -9.25 -3.16 11.15
CA PHE A 83 -10.35 -3.94 10.57
C PHE A 83 -10.75 -3.46 9.16
N SER A 84 -10.71 -2.16 8.92
CA SER A 84 -11.02 -1.57 7.62
C SER A 84 -10.08 -2.05 6.50
N VAL A 85 -8.79 -2.25 6.81
CA VAL A 85 -7.81 -2.80 5.88
C VAL A 85 -8.12 -4.28 5.62
N ALA A 86 -8.40 -5.05 6.66
CA ALA A 86 -8.81 -6.45 6.53
C ALA A 86 -10.09 -6.59 5.70
N PHE A 87 -11.04 -5.67 5.85
CA PHE A 87 -12.25 -5.62 5.04
C PHE A 87 -11.98 -5.35 3.56
N CYS A 88 -11.06 -4.42 3.24
CA CYS A 88 -10.66 -4.18 1.86
C CYS A 88 -10.03 -5.43 1.20
N HIS A 89 -9.24 -6.19 1.96
CA HIS A 89 -8.68 -7.45 1.47
C HIS A 89 -9.77 -8.49 1.20
N ARG A 90 -10.78 -8.54 2.05
CA ARG A 90 -11.94 -9.43 1.83
C ARG A 90 -12.73 -9.05 0.57
N LEU A 91 -12.68 -7.79 0.15
CA LEU A 91 -13.25 -7.31 -1.10
C LEU A 91 -12.35 -7.55 -2.34
N GLY A 92 -11.22 -8.24 -2.17
CA GLY A 92 -10.33 -8.64 -3.26
C GLY A 92 -9.10 -7.76 -3.49
N ALA A 93 -8.83 -6.77 -2.63
CA ALA A 93 -7.58 -6.03 -2.69
C ALA A 93 -6.41 -6.93 -2.24
N LEU A 94 -5.35 -7.00 -3.03
CA LEU A 94 -4.12 -7.71 -2.65
C LEU A 94 -3.45 -7.01 -1.47
N ARG A 95 -2.70 -7.77 -0.69
CA ARG A 95 -1.92 -7.26 0.44
C ARG A 95 -0.49 -7.02 0.03
N ALA A 96 0.06 -5.90 0.47
CA ALA A 96 1.48 -5.65 0.46
C ALA A 96 1.90 -5.19 1.86
N VAL A 97 3.02 -5.71 2.34
CA VAL A 97 3.64 -5.26 3.60
C VAL A 97 4.89 -4.48 3.26
N TRP A 98 5.07 -3.31 3.88
CA TRP A 98 6.24 -2.43 3.73
C TRP A 98 6.67 -1.85 5.07
N THR A 99 7.87 -1.46 5.29
CA THR A 99 9.09 -1.86 4.58
C THR A 99 9.77 -2.91 5.44
N LEU A 100 10.15 -4.02 4.85
CA LEU A 100 10.97 -5.00 5.53
C LEU A 100 12.45 -4.67 5.32
N ARG A 101 13.22 -4.70 6.41
CA ARG A 101 14.66 -4.54 6.43
C ARG A 101 15.31 -5.88 6.74
N ASP A 102 16.62 -5.98 6.53
CA ASP A 102 17.38 -7.20 6.80
C ASP A 102 17.18 -7.74 8.22
N THR A 103 17.13 -6.85 9.22
CA THR A 103 16.84 -7.19 10.62
C THR A 103 15.45 -7.81 10.82
N ASP A 104 14.49 -7.45 10.00
CA ASP A 104 13.12 -7.96 10.07
C ASP A 104 12.99 -9.33 9.39
N TYR A 105 13.89 -9.63 8.42
CA TYR A 105 13.90 -10.91 7.71
C TYR A 105 14.32 -12.08 8.61
N HIS A 106 15.22 -11.84 9.55
CA HIS A 106 15.63 -12.83 10.55
C HIS A 106 14.57 -13.07 11.63
N ASP A 107 13.65 -12.11 11.82
CA ASP A 107 12.51 -12.25 12.74
C ASP A 107 11.23 -12.59 11.97
N LEU A 108 11.27 -13.71 11.24
CA LEU A 108 10.12 -14.26 10.52
C LEU A 108 8.91 -14.53 11.43
N SER A 109 9.07 -14.50 12.74
CA SER A 109 7.96 -14.54 13.69
C SER A 109 6.98 -13.37 13.47
N CYS A 110 7.48 -12.19 13.08
CA CYS A 110 6.62 -11.06 12.70
C CYS A 110 5.75 -11.35 11.45
N ILE A 111 6.18 -12.28 10.61
CA ILE A 111 5.44 -12.73 9.42
C ILE A 111 4.59 -13.95 9.75
N GLN A 112 5.06 -14.83 10.63
CA GLN A 112 4.39 -16.07 11.01
C GLN A 112 3.28 -15.87 12.04
N ASP A 113 3.35 -14.85 12.89
CA ASP A 113 2.27 -14.53 13.85
C ASP A 113 1.05 -13.87 13.19
N THR A 114 1.06 -13.69 11.88
CA THR A 114 -0.10 -13.33 11.09
C THR A 114 -0.48 -14.33 10.00
N PRO A 115 -0.49 -15.66 10.28
CA PRO A 115 -0.82 -16.66 9.24
C PRO A 115 -2.25 -16.55 8.72
N GLN A 116 -3.14 -15.88 9.43
CA GLN A 116 -4.51 -15.62 9.01
C GLN A 116 -4.68 -14.34 8.14
N LEU A 117 -3.63 -13.53 8.05
CA LEU A 117 -3.64 -12.27 7.30
C LEU A 117 -3.03 -12.38 5.90
N PHE A 118 -2.21 -13.41 5.66
CA PHE A 118 -1.52 -13.60 4.40
C PHE A 118 -2.21 -14.66 3.53
N GLY A 119 -2.95 -14.22 2.53
CA GLY A 119 -3.45 -15.09 1.45
C GLY A 119 -2.33 -15.44 0.47
N LYS A 120 -2.59 -16.39 -0.45
CA LYS A 120 -1.62 -16.92 -1.41
C LYS A 120 -0.95 -15.91 -2.37
N ASN A 121 -1.33 -14.62 -2.34
CA ASN A 121 -0.92 -13.60 -3.31
C ASN A 121 -0.37 -12.34 -2.65
N ASP A 122 0.21 -12.45 -1.47
CA ASP A 122 0.71 -11.27 -0.76
C ASP A 122 2.06 -10.82 -1.31
N MET A 123 2.24 -9.52 -1.40
CA MET A 123 3.47 -8.86 -1.83
C MET A 123 4.27 -8.37 -0.64
N ILE A 124 5.59 -8.43 -0.75
CA ILE A 124 6.51 -7.89 0.24
C ILE A 124 7.33 -6.80 -0.42
N ILE A 125 7.35 -5.62 0.20
CA ILE A 125 8.21 -4.51 -0.20
C ILE A 125 9.36 -4.43 0.79
N PHE A 126 10.58 -4.60 0.29
CA PHE A 126 11.80 -4.61 1.09
C PHE A 126 12.76 -3.52 0.62
N GLU A 127 13.64 -3.10 1.52
CA GLU A 127 14.58 -2.01 1.31
C GLU A 127 15.98 -2.43 1.76
N PHE A 128 16.99 -2.11 0.93
CA PHE A 128 18.43 -2.29 1.20
C PHE A 128 18.95 -3.73 1.27
N PHE A 129 18.17 -4.74 0.96
CA PHE A 129 18.67 -6.11 0.84
C PHE A 129 18.01 -6.86 -0.32
N ARG A 130 18.65 -7.92 -0.76
CA ARG A 130 18.07 -8.91 -1.66
C ARG A 130 17.74 -10.15 -0.85
N PRO A 131 16.51 -10.66 -0.89
CA PRO A 131 16.14 -11.87 -0.18
C PRO A 131 16.81 -13.12 -0.76
#